data_b4747962e42c282823bcc589baea6c28
#
_entry.id   b4747962e42c282823bcc589baea6c28
#
_cell.length_a   1.000
_cell.length_b   1.000
_cell.length_c   1.000
_cell.angle_alpha   90.00
_cell.angle_beta   90.00
_cell.angle_gamma   90.00
#
_symmetry.space_group_name_H-M   'P 1'
#
loop_
_entity.id
_entity.type
_entity.pdbx_description
1 polymer ?
#
loop_
_entity_poly.entity_id
_entity_poly.type
_entity_poly.pdbx_seq_one_letter_code
_entity_poly.pdbx_strand_id
1 'polypeptide(L)'
;MGGSDSFDVLVIGSGASGLAAAVSAEKAGARVALATKGSIQSCNSAKAQGGIQAAFGSDDSPEQHAQDVWKSSHETADMRLVEVLTSEAPSAIHWLEELGVEFTRDEDGSYRLARCGGASAKRLLQVGDRTGHAITKALREAWEAGSGTTFTNAPLHELERNGGWLARCGEHTIQAGTVVLAAGGRCFREAEERGELSTNHPGATGETTRIALELGAEARDLDALQYHPNGGAWPETMQGYSIPETTRAYGAVLVNADGEEFCDSLGPRDVVSQAIFDEVAAGRGVETPDGRPAVWLDTTRIPERDAELSLPYMLRRYRAGGIDPLAEKLLTYPVLHYQNGGLVIDTDAETTLEGLYACGEIAGGTHGRNRMMGNSLLECVVFGRRAGRAAAARH
;
A
#
# COMPACT_ATOMS: atom_id res chain seq x y z
N MET A 1 37.90 13.44 -9.48
CA MET A 1 36.76 13.69 -10.38
C MET A 1 36.07 12.31 -10.49
N GLY A 2 35.08 12.04 -9.65
CA GLY A 2 34.27 10.82 -9.75
C GLY A 2 33.41 10.95 -11.01
N GLY A 3 33.50 9.98 -11.93
CA GLY A 3 32.61 9.92 -13.07
C GLY A 3 31.16 9.83 -12.54
N SER A 4 30.28 10.67 -13.03
CA SER A 4 28.86 10.54 -12.76
C SER A 4 28.41 9.26 -13.47
N ASP A 5 27.93 8.28 -12.71
CA ASP A 5 27.30 7.09 -13.29
C ASP A 5 26.04 7.56 -14.05
N SER A 6 26.00 7.30 -15.34
CA SER A 6 24.87 7.66 -16.20
C SER A 6 23.98 6.44 -16.41
N PHE A 7 22.68 6.60 -16.15
CA PHE A 7 21.66 5.57 -16.31
C PHE A 7 20.57 6.05 -17.28
N ASP A 8 19.84 5.11 -17.86
CA ASP A 8 18.68 5.45 -18.68
C ASP A 8 17.50 5.79 -17.76
N VAL A 9 17.31 5.01 -16.70
CA VAL A 9 16.23 5.20 -15.71
C VAL A 9 16.78 5.21 -14.30
N LEU A 10 16.39 6.22 -13.50
CA LEU A 10 16.61 6.25 -12.05
C LEU A 10 15.28 6.04 -11.34
N VAL A 11 15.20 5.05 -10.47
CA VAL A 11 14.04 4.78 -9.60
C VAL A 11 14.33 5.22 -8.18
N ILE A 12 13.46 6.05 -7.59
CA ILE A 12 13.56 6.56 -6.21
C ILE A 12 12.55 5.84 -5.31
N GLY A 13 13.04 4.93 -4.47
CA GLY A 13 12.26 4.13 -3.54
C GLY A 13 12.23 2.64 -3.90
N SER A 14 12.40 1.78 -2.89
CA SER A 14 12.46 0.30 -3.03
C SER A 14 11.20 -0.41 -2.49
N GLY A 15 10.07 0.27 -2.43
CA GLY A 15 8.77 -0.35 -2.19
C GLY A 15 8.31 -1.19 -3.38
N ALA A 16 7.13 -1.81 -3.28
CA ALA A 16 6.60 -2.65 -4.35
C ALA A 16 6.52 -1.91 -5.70
N SER A 17 6.13 -0.62 -5.69
CA SER A 17 6.04 0.19 -6.91
C SER A 17 7.41 0.46 -7.54
N GLY A 18 8.40 0.85 -6.73
CA GLY A 18 9.75 1.11 -7.23
C GLY A 18 10.43 -0.15 -7.75
N LEU A 19 10.31 -1.27 -7.04
CA LEU A 19 10.84 -2.54 -7.51
C LEU A 19 10.13 -3.03 -8.79
N ALA A 20 8.80 -2.87 -8.89
CA ALA A 20 8.07 -3.21 -10.10
C ALA A 20 8.49 -2.33 -11.30
N ALA A 21 8.75 -1.03 -11.05
CA ALA A 21 9.26 -0.12 -12.07
C ALA A 21 10.68 -0.50 -12.50
N ALA A 22 11.59 -0.74 -11.54
CA ALA A 22 12.98 -1.09 -11.82
C ALA A 22 13.10 -2.40 -12.63
N VAL A 23 12.42 -3.47 -12.19
CA VAL A 23 12.38 -4.76 -12.90
C VAL A 23 11.78 -4.60 -14.30
N SER A 24 10.73 -3.78 -14.46
CA SER A 24 10.08 -3.60 -15.75
C SER A 24 10.92 -2.77 -16.72
N ALA A 25 11.63 -1.74 -16.23
CA ALA A 25 12.54 -0.94 -17.03
C ALA A 25 13.76 -1.76 -17.49
N GLU A 26 14.34 -2.57 -16.60
CA GLU A 26 15.45 -3.45 -16.94
C GLU A 26 15.05 -4.53 -17.97
N LYS A 27 13.87 -5.15 -17.80
CA LYS A 27 13.31 -6.08 -18.80
C LYS A 27 13.06 -5.42 -20.17
N ALA A 28 12.84 -4.11 -20.20
CA ALA A 28 12.73 -3.33 -21.44
C ALA A 28 14.09 -2.93 -22.04
N GLY A 29 15.20 -3.31 -21.40
CA GLY A 29 16.58 -3.12 -21.88
C GLY A 29 17.27 -1.86 -21.38
N ALA A 30 16.67 -1.09 -20.47
CA ALA A 30 17.27 0.11 -19.90
C ALA A 30 18.36 -0.23 -18.87
N ARG A 31 19.38 0.65 -18.76
CA ARG A 31 20.32 0.66 -17.64
C ARG A 31 19.66 1.37 -16.47
N VAL A 32 19.36 0.64 -15.40
CA VAL A 32 18.55 1.12 -14.28
C VAL A 32 19.38 1.31 -13.01
N ALA A 33 19.18 2.47 -12.36
CA ALA A 33 19.59 2.73 -10.99
C ALA A 33 18.37 2.71 -10.06
N LEU A 34 18.51 2.10 -8.88
CA LEU A 34 17.51 2.14 -7.80
C LEU A 34 18.13 2.80 -6.58
N ALA A 35 17.62 3.96 -6.16
CA ALA A 35 18.06 4.64 -4.95
C ALA A 35 17.00 4.53 -3.85
N THR A 36 17.42 4.16 -2.64
CA THR A 36 16.53 4.05 -1.47
C THR A 36 17.16 4.64 -0.22
N LYS A 37 16.36 5.34 0.57
CA LYS A 37 16.85 6.04 1.77
C LYS A 37 17.28 5.11 2.92
N GLY A 38 16.88 3.86 2.89
CA GLY A 38 17.27 2.85 3.87
C GLY A 38 17.76 1.58 3.20
N SER A 39 17.55 0.43 3.84
CA SER A 39 17.78 -0.87 3.20
C SER A 39 16.69 -1.15 2.16
N ILE A 40 16.99 -1.94 1.14
CA ILE A 40 16.04 -2.32 0.09
C ILE A 40 14.79 -3.07 0.62
N GLN A 41 14.88 -3.63 1.83
CA GLN A 41 13.81 -4.40 2.47
C GLN A 41 12.87 -3.53 3.31
N SER A 42 13.25 -2.29 3.61
CA SER A 42 12.58 -1.43 4.58
C SER A 42 11.53 -0.55 3.89
N CYS A 43 10.28 -1.02 3.82
CA CYS A 43 9.19 -0.29 3.18
C CYS A 43 7.81 -0.63 3.76
N ASN A 44 6.83 0.25 3.51
CA ASN A 44 5.43 0.00 3.88
C ASN A 44 4.84 -1.22 3.16
N SER A 45 5.20 -1.42 1.89
CA SER A 45 4.67 -2.54 1.09
C SER A 45 4.97 -3.90 1.73
N ALA A 46 6.16 -4.09 2.33
CA ALA A 46 6.52 -5.33 3.01
C ALA A 46 5.71 -5.60 4.29
N LYS A 47 5.11 -4.55 4.88
CA LYS A 47 4.24 -4.64 6.06
C LYS A 47 2.78 -4.91 5.70
N ALA A 48 2.38 -4.76 4.42
CA ALA A 48 1.00 -4.91 3.99
C ALA A 48 0.51 -6.36 4.14
N GLN A 49 -0.57 -6.54 4.88
CA GLN A 49 -1.08 -7.85 5.28
C GLN A 49 -2.34 -8.26 4.50
N GLY A 50 -3.13 -7.26 4.06
CA GLY A 50 -4.50 -7.48 3.63
C GLY A 50 -4.68 -8.26 2.34
N GLY A 51 -3.87 -8.03 1.33
CA GLY A 51 -4.01 -8.68 0.02
C GLY A 51 -3.96 -7.71 -1.16
N ILE A 52 -4.19 -8.25 -2.35
CA ILE A 52 -4.23 -7.53 -3.64
C ILE A 52 -5.52 -7.90 -4.39
N GLN A 53 -6.17 -6.93 -5.02
CA GLN A 53 -7.44 -7.18 -5.72
C GLN A 53 -7.23 -7.49 -7.21
N ALA A 54 -7.95 -8.49 -7.71
CA ALA A 54 -8.14 -8.72 -9.15
C ALA A 54 -9.40 -9.55 -9.39
N ALA A 55 -10.14 -9.25 -10.45
CA ALA A 55 -11.37 -9.94 -10.82
C ALA A 55 -11.05 -11.30 -11.46
N PHE A 56 -11.23 -12.38 -10.70
CA PHE A 56 -11.09 -13.77 -11.16
C PHE A 56 -12.35 -14.61 -10.93
N GLY A 57 -13.31 -14.10 -10.14
CA GLY A 57 -14.57 -14.78 -9.89
C GLY A 57 -15.45 -14.81 -11.15
N SER A 58 -16.26 -15.85 -11.30
CA SER A 58 -17.21 -15.98 -12.43
C SER A 58 -18.33 -14.94 -12.41
N ASP A 59 -18.55 -14.32 -11.24
CA ASP A 59 -19.54 -13.29 -10.96
C ASP A 59 -18.92 -11.89 -10.82
N ASP A 60 -17.68 -11.71 -11.27
CA ASP A 60 -16.91 -10.47 -11.16
C ASP A 60 -16.27 -10.09 -12.50
N SER A 61 -15.95 -8.80 -12.67
CA SER A 61 -15.25 -8.29 -13.85
C SER A 61 -14.40 -7.07 -13.52
N PRO A 62 -13.41 -6.72 -14.38
CA PRO A 62 -12.67 -5.47 -14.25
C PRO A 62 -13.57 -4.22 -14.19
N GLU A 63 -14.68 -4.21 -14.94
CA GLU A 63 -15.64 -3.09 -14.95
C GLU A 63 -16.38 -2.98 -13.60
N GLN A 64 -16.79 -4.12 -13.03
CA GLN A 64 -17.40 -4.16 -11.70
C GLN A 64 -16.40 -3.71 -10.61
N HIS A 65 -15.15 -4.14 -10.73
CA HIS A 65 -14.07 -3.66 -9.86
C HIS A 65 -13.89 -2.14 -10.00
N ALA A 66 -13.90 -1.60 -11.21
CA ALA A 66 -13.81 -0.16 -11.45
C ALA A 66 -14.96 0.61 -10.80
N GLN A 67 -16.18 0.10 -10.89
CA GLN A 67 -17.36 0.71 -10.25
C GLN A 67 -17.23 0.71 -8.72
N ASP A 68 -16.71 -0.35 -8.12
CA ASP A 68 -16.48 -0.40 -6.67
C ASP A 68 -15.39 0.60 -6.24
N VAL A 69 -14.31 0.76 -7.01
CA VAL A 69 -13.28 1.79 -6.76
C VAL A 69 -13.88 3.18 -6.85
N TRP A 70 -14.66 3.48 -7.88
CA TRP A 70 -15.34 4.75 -8.07
C TRP A 70 -16.24 5.11 -6.88
N LYS A 71 -17.10 4.18 -6.47
CA LYS A 71 -17.97 4.37 -5.29
C LYS A 71 -17.17 4.56 -4.00
N SER A 72 -16.16 3.72 -3.78
CA SER A 72 -15.32 3.81 -2.57
C SER A 72 -14.53 5.11 -2.48
N SER A 73 -14.16 5.70 -3.62
CA SER A 73 -13.47 6.98 -3.70
C SER A 73 -14.37 8.18 -3.46
N HIS A 74 -15.68 7.98 -3.21
CA HIS A 74 -16.70 9.03 -3.21
C HIS A 74 -16.79 9.77 -4.55
N GLU A 75 -16.65 9.04 -5.66
CA GLU A 75 -16.71 9.58 -7.03
C GLU A 75 -15.63 10.64 -7.34
N THR A 76 -14.51 10.60 -6.63
CA THR A 76 -13.40 11.57 -6.78
C THR A 76 -12.19 11.01 -7.52
N ALA A 77 -12.14 9.70 -7.80
CA ALA A 77 -11.05 9.07 -8.55
C ALA A 77 -11.01 9.52 -10.02
N ASP A 78 -9.86 9.43 -10.65
CA ASP A 78 -9.74 9.59 -12.10
C ASP A 78 -10.07 8.25 -12.78
N MET A 79 -11.24 8.19 -13.46
CA MET A 79 -11.71 6.94 -14.04
C MET A 79 -10.77 6.36 -15.10
N ARG A 80 -9.97 7.17 -15.80
CA ARG A 80 -8.97 6.68 -16.76
C ARG A 80 -7.90 5.85 -16.04
N LEU A 81 -7.47 6.29 -14.85
CA LEU A 81 -6.51 5.55 -14.02
C LEU A 81 -7.15 4.32 -13.38
N VAL A 82 -8.41 4.44 -12.95
CA VAL A 82 -9.17 3.31 -12.40
C VAL A 82 -9.35 2.20 -13.43
N GLU A 83 -9.72 2.53 -14.67
CA GLU A 83 -9.88 1.56 -15.75
C GLU A 83 -8.57 0.85 -16.09
N VAL A 84 -7.46 1.57 -16.13
CA VAL A 84 -6.11 0.96 -16.26
C VAL A 84 -5.83 0.02 -15.09
N LEU A 85 -6.04 0.47 -13.85
CA LEU A 85 -5.80 -0.32 -12.65
C LEU A 85 -6.54 -1.65 -12.70
N THR A 86 -7.83 -1.61 -13.00
CA THR A 86 -8.70 -2.79 -12.90
C THR A 86 -8.59 -3.72 -14.10
N SER A 87 -8.41 -3.19 -15.32
CA SER A 87 -8.22 -4.00 -16.51
C SER A 87 -6.88 -4.74 -16.52
N GLU A 88 -5.82 -4.13 -15.99
CA GLU A 88 -4.51 -4.78 -15.89
C GLU A 88 -4.34 -5.65 -14.63
N ALA A 89 -5.30 -5.64 -13.70
CA ALA A 89 -5.20 -6.40 -12.44
C ALA A 89 -4.95 -7.90 -12.65
N PRO A 90 -5.68 -8.64 -13.49
CA PRO A 90 -5.40 -10.06 -13.70
C PRO A 90 -4.00 -10.31 -14.26
N SER A 91 -3.54 -9.49 -15.20
CA SER A 91 -2.19 -9.63 -15.77
C SER A 91 -1.08 -9.30 -14.75
N ALA A 92 -1.37 -8.40 -13.82
CA ALA A 92 -0.44 -8.08 -12.73
C ALA A 92 -0.28 -9.24 -11.74
N ILE A 93 -1.37 -9.97 -11.45
CA ILE A 93 -1.34 -11.18 -10.61
C ILE A 93 -0.50 -12.27 -11.29
N HIS A 94 -0.77 -12.58 -12.56
CA HIS A 94 0.01 -13.58 -13.29
C HIS A 94 1.50 -13.22 -13.38
N TRP A 95 1.82 -11.95 -13.61
CA TRP A 95 3.20 -11.49 -13.58
C TRP A 95 3.88 -11.69 -12.22
N LEU A 96 3.17 -11.49 -11.10
CA LEU A 96 3.68 -11.78 -9.76
C LEU A 96 3.90 -13.28 -9.54
N GLU A 97 3.01 -14.13 -10.05
CA GLU A 97 3.19 -15.60 -10.01
C GLU A 97 4.41 -16.05 -10.85
N GLU A 98 4.63 -15.46 -12.02
CA GLU A 98 5.86 -15.68 -12.80
C GLU A 98 7.14 -15.31 -12.04
N LEU A 99 7.05 -14.34 -11.12
CA LEU A 99 8.15 -13.96 -10.23
C LEU A 99 8.23 -14.82 -8.95
N GLY A 100 7.34 -15.80 -8.78
CA GLY A 100 7.35 -16.74 -7.66
C GLY A 100 6.45 -16.36 -6.48
N VAL A 101 5.46 -15.48 -6.66
CA VAL A 101 4.45 -15.25 -5.62
C VAL A 101 3.44 -16.39 -5.65
N GLU A 102 3.29 -17.10 -4.54
CA GLU A 102 2.34 -18.20 -4.39
C GLU A 102 1.10 -17.71 -3.63
N PHE A 103 0.05 -17.33 -4.36
CA PHE A 103 -1.21 -16.93 -3.75
C PHE A 103 -1.94 -18.13 -3.14
N THR A 104 -2.62 -17.89 -2.01
CA THR A 104 -3.39 -18.92 -1.31
C THR A 104 -4.51 -19.46 -2.20
N ARG A 105 -4.61 -20.79 -2.28
CA ARG A 105 -5.58 -21.49 -3.10
C ARG A 105 -6.47 -22.38 -2.24
N ASP A 106 -7.67 -22.63 -2.72
CA ASP A 106 -8.58 -23.63 -2.17
C ASP A 106 -8.15 -25.06 -2.60
N GLU A 107 -8.77 -26.08 -2.03
CA GLU A 107 -8.42 -27.49 -2.24
C GLU A 107 -8.57 -27.94 -3.73
N ASP A 108 -9.43 -27.28 -4.48
CA ASP A 108 -9.63 -27.52 -5.93
C ASP A 108 -8.61 -26.82 -6.83
N GLY A 109 -7.66 -26.07 -6.24
CA GLY A 109 -6.62 -25.33 -6.95
C GLY A 109 -7.03 -23.92 -7.41
N SER A 110 -8.27 -23.51 -7.22
CA SER A 110 -8.73 -22.15 -7.52
C SER A 110 -8.16 -21.13 -6.53
N TYR A 111 -8.11 -19.85 -6.90
CA TYR A 111 -7.72 -18.81 -5.95
C TYR A 111 -8.72 -18.71 -4.78
N ARG A 112 -8.20 -18.70 -3.56
CA ARG A 112 -9.01 -18.40 -2.39
C ARG A 112 -9.25 -16.89 -2.33
N LEU A 113 -10.45 -16.47 -2.74
CA LEU A 113 -10.84 -15.07 -2.81
C LEU A 113 -11.59 -14.63 -1.56
N ALA A 114 -11.18 -13.50 -0.98
CA ALA A 114 -11.90 -12.85 0.10
C ALA A 114 -12.64 -11.60 -0.38
N ARG A 115 -13.65 -11.16 0.39
CA ARG A 115 -14.32 -9.89 0.19
C ARG A 115 -13.69 -8.84 1.11
N CYS A 116 -13.43 -7.64 0.59
CA CYS A 116 -13.00 -6.50 1.42
C CYS A 116 -14.12 -5.48 1.58
N GLY A 117 -13.95 -4.53 2.51
CA GLY A 117 -14.87 -3.43 2.73
C GLY A 117 -15.13 -2.62 1.46
N GLY A 118 -16.39 -2.37 1.14
CA GLY A 118 -16.84 -1.65 -0.04
C GLY A 118 -16.83 -2.45 -1.35
N ALA A 119 -16.32 -3.68 -1.38
CA ALA A 119 -16.32 -4.51 -2.59
C ALA A 119 -17.68 -5.21 -2.78
N SER A 120 -18.18 -5.24 -4.02
CA SER A 120 -19.40 -5.95 -4.38
C SER A 120 -19.17 -7.46 -4.60
N ALA A 121 -17.94 -7.88 -4.95
CA ALA A 121 -17.57 -9.27 -5.18
C ALA A 121 -16.33 -9.69 -4.37
N LYS A 122 -16.09 -11.01 -4.31
CA LYS A 122 -14.86 -11.57 -3.76
C LYS A 122 -13.77 -11.50 -4.81
N ARG A 123 -12.76 -10.65 -4.63
CA ARG A 123 -11.64 -10.49 -5.57
C ARG A 123 -10.29 -10.28 -4.89
N LEU A 124 -10.23 -10.39 -3.58
CA LEU A 124 -9.01 -10.16 -2.83
C LEU A 124 -8.19 -11.44 -2.75
N LEU A 125 -7.02 -11.45 -3.38
CA LEU A 125 -6.02 -12.52 -3.30
C LEU A 125 -5.06 -12.26 -2.14
N GLN A 126 -4.61 -13.32 -1.49
CA GLN A 126 -3.74 -13.24 -0.32
C GLN A 126 -2.62 -14.28 -0.38
N VAL A 127 -1.55 -14.01 0.38
CA VAL A 127 -0.55 -15.02 0.78
C VAL A 127 -0.59 -15.08 2.31
N GLY A 128 -1.55 -15.82 2.85
CA GLY A 128 -1.94 -15.70 4.26
C GLY A 128 -2.21 -14.22 4.60
N ASP A 129 -1.67 -13.73 5.71
CA ASP A 129 -1.70 -12.32 6.10
C ASP A 129 -0.32 -11.64 5.92
N ARG A 130 0.47 -12.05 4.91
CA ARG A 130 1.77 -11.49 4.56
C ARG A 130 1.93 -11.21 3.06
N THR A 131 0.85 -10.84 2.39
CA THR A 131 0.82 -10.64 0.93
C THR A 131 1.87 -9.63 0.45
N GLY A 132 1.99 -8.49 1.13
CA GLY A 132 2.98 -7.47 0.76
C GLY A 132 4.42 -7.95 0.93
N HIS A 133 4.70 -8.76 1.97
CA HIS A 133 6.01 -9.38 2.16
C HIS A 133 6.36 -10.35 1.02
N ALA A 134 5.41 -11.20 0.61
CA ALA A 134 5.61 -12.14 -0.49
C ALA A 134 5.88 -11.40 -1.81
N ILE A 135 5.06 -10.39 -2.12
CA ILE A 135 5.22 -9.57 -3.33
C ILE A 135 6.57 -8.82 -3.33
N THR A 136 6.92 -8.13 -2.24
CA THR A 136 8.18 -7.36 -2.19
C THR A 136 9.40 -8.27 -2.19
N LYS A 137 9.32 -9.47 -1.61
CA LYS A 137 10.38 -10.47 -1.67
C LYS A 137 10.61 -10.91 -3.13
N ALA A 138 9.56 -11.32 -3.84
CA ALA A 138 9.66 -11.78 -5.23
C ALA A 138 10.19 -10.68 -6.16
N LEU A 139 9.68 -9.45 -6.02
CA LEU A 139 10.16 -8.30 -6.80
C LEU A 139 11.63 -7.98 -6.52
N ARG A 140 12.06 -8.04 -5.26
CA ARG A 140 13.46 -7.82 -4.89
C ARG A 140 14.36 -8.93 -5.45
N GLU A 141 13.99 -10.19 -5.33
CA GLU A 141 14.75 -11.31 -5.87
C GLU A 141 14.88 -11.19 -7.41
N ALA A 142 13.82 -10.76 -8.10
CA ALA A 142 13.86 -10.48 -9.53
C ALA A 142 14.81 -9.32 -9.88
N TRP A 143 14.82 -8.25 -9.08
CA TRP A 143 15.73 -7.12 -9.24
C TRP A 143 17.19 -7.51 -8.96
N GLU A 144 17.46 -8.25 -7.87
CA GLU A 144 18.80 -8.71 -7.48
C GLU A 144 19.37 -9.74 -8.46
N ALA A 145 18.53 -10.44 -9.21
CA ALA A 145 18.95 -11.35 -10.29
C ALA A 145 19.31 -10.61 -11.60
N GLY A 146 18.96 -9.34 -11.72
CA GLY A 146 19.26 -8.50 -12.87
C GLY A 146 20.65 -7.85 -12.82
N SER A 147 20.86 -6.84 -13.66
CA SER A 147 22.13 -6.11 -13.83
C SER A 147 22.08 -4.68 -13.28
N GLY A 148 20.91 -4.25 -12.74
CA GLY A 148 20.71 -2.91 -12.24
C GLY A 148 21.56 -2.55 -11.02
N THR A 149 21.79 -1.26 -10.82
CA THR A 149 22.62 -0.74 -9.71
C THR A 149 21.76 -0.26 -8.56
N THR A 150 22.05 -0.69 -7.32
CA THR A 150 21.33 -0.25 -6.12
C THR A 150 22.17 0.68 -5.26
N PHE A 151 21.60 1.83 -4.89
CA PHE A 151 22.14 2.78 -3.92
C PHE A 151 21.29 2.73 -2.64
N THR A 152 21.80 2.11 -1.59
CA THR A 152 21.15 2.06 -0.27
C THR A 152 21.61 3.22 0.61
N ASN A 153 20.80 3.58 1.64
CA ASN A 153 21.07 4.75 2.49
C ASN A 153 21.27 6.04 1.67
N ALA A 154 20.57 6.14 0.54
CA ALA A 154 20.69 7.20 -0.44
C ALA A 154 19.33 7.94 -0.60
N PRO A 155 18.90 8.74 0.40
CA PRO A 155 17.69 9.56 0.29
C PRO A 155 17.85 10.59 -0.82
N LEU A 156 16.78 10.85 -1.58
CA LEU A 156 16.74 11.92 -2.54
C LEU A 156 16.75 13.27 -1.81
N HIS A 157 17.75 14.09 -2.06
CA HIS A 157 17.88 15.46 -1.51
C HIS A 157 17.52 16.53 -2.52
N GLU A 158 17.87 16.30 -3.79
CA GLU A 158 17.74 17.28 -4.85
C GLU A 158 17.54 16.58 -6.20
N LEU A 159 16.76 17.19 -7.05
CA LEU A 159 16.51 16.71 -8.41
C LEU A 159 16.47 17.93 -9.35
N GLU A 160 17.23 17.88 -10.43
CA GLU A 160 17.37 19.00 -11.39
C GLU A 160 17.28 18.51 -12.83
N ARG A 161 16.83 19.41 -13.73
CA ARG A 161 16.94 19.22 -15.19
C ARG A 161 18.34 19.59 -15.66
N ASN A 162 19.02 18.64 -16.30
CA ASN A 162 20.36 18.88 -16.87
C ASN A 162 20.62 17.98 -18.09
N GLY A 163 19.97 18.27 -19.22
CA GLY A 163 20.06 17.41 -20.42
C GLY A 163 19.47 15.99 -20.22
N GLY A 164 18.61 15.83 -19.27
CA GLY A 164 18.01 14.69 -18.60
C GLY A 164 17.72 15.09 -17.17
N TRP A 165 17.98 14.21 -16.22
CA TRP A 165 17.81 14.45 -14.80
C TRP A 165 19.12 14.25 -14.04
N LEU A 166 19.44 15.16 -13.13
CA LEU A 166 20.53 15.03 -12.18
C LEU A 166 19.94 14.94 -10.78
N ALA A 167 20.18 13.82 -10.09
CA ALA A 167 19.67 13.54 -8.75
C ALA A 167 20.83 13.48 -7.75
N ARG A 168 20.66 14.14 -6.60
CA ARG A 168 21.55 13.97 -5.45
C ARG A 168 20.88 13.06 -4.44
N CYS A 169 21.39 11.83 -4.37
CA CYS A 169 20.88 10.77 -3.51
C CYS A 169 21.91 10.39 -2.43
N GLY A 170 21.72 10.85 -1.19
CA GLY A 170 22.74 10.74 -0.15
C GLY A 170 24.05 11.43 -0.58
N GLU A 171 25.14 10.67 -0.63
CA GLU A 171 26.46 11.14 -1.09
C GLU A 171 26.67 10.98 -2.61
N HIS A 172 25.68 10.38 -3.32
CA HIS A 172 25.80 10.06 -4.74
C HIS A 172 25.16 11.16 -5.60
N THR A 173 25.81 11.46 -6.72
CA THR A 173 25.24 12.29 -7.80
C THR A 173 24.99 11.37 -8.99
N ILE A 174 23.73 11.17 -9.33
CA ILE A 174 23.28 10.21 -10.34
C ILE A 174 22.66 10.98 -11.50
N GLN A 175 23.15 10.74 -12.72
CA GLN A 175 22.55 11.26 -13.94
C GLN A 175 21.67 10.19 -14.58
N ALA A 176 20.46 10.57 -14.99
CA ALA A 176 19.54 9.66 -15.67
C ALA A 176 18.76 10.38 -16.78
N GLY A 177 18.36 9.63 -17.79
CA GLY A 177 17.49 10.15 -18.84
C GLY A 177 16.07 10.43 -18.30
N THR A 178 15.53 9.49 -17.52
CA THR A 178 14.21 9.59 -16.87
C THR A 178 14.30 9.22 -15.39
N VAL A 179 13.31 9.68 -14.61
CA VAL A 179 13.20 9.38 -13.18
C VAL A 179 11.81 8.84 -12.84
N VAL A 180 11.75 7.78 -12.04
CA VAL A 180 10.52 7.22 -11.48
C VAL A 180 10.51 7.46 -9.97
N LEU A 181 9.56 8.25 -9.48
CA LEU A 181 9.35 8.52 -8.07
C LEU A 181 8.41 7.46 -7.48
N ALA A 182 8.90 6.70 -6.49
CA ALA A 182 8.18 5.59 -5.84
C ALA A 182 8.40 5.59 -4.32
N ALA A 183 8.53 6.79 -3.72
CA ALA A 183 9.00 6.98 -2.35
C ALA A 183 7.89 6.89 -1.29
N GLY A 184 6.65 6.57 -1.67
CA GLY A 184 5.50 6.48 -0.76
C GLY A 184 4.94 7.83 -0.33
N GLY A 185 4.06 7.81 0.68
CA GLY A 185 3.38 8.99 1.21
C GLY A 185 4.05 9.60 2.44
N ARG A 186 3.26 10.36 3.24
CA ARG A 186 3.73 11.11 4.41
C ARG A 186 3.05 10.75 5.75
N CYS A 187 2.26 9.68 5.80
CA CYS A 187 1.42 9.40 6.97
C CYS A 187 2.18 9.14 8.27
N PHE A 188 3.47 8.74 8.23
CA PHE A 188 4.25 8.66 9.46
C PHE A 188 4.51 10.04 10.04
N ARG A 189 5.01 10.97 9.22
CA ARG A 189 5.29 12.34 9.66
C ARG A 189 4.03 13.07 10.11
N GLU A 190 2.95 12.91 9.38
CA GLU A 190 1.65 13.51 9.74
C GLU A 190 1.15 13.02 11.09
N ALA A 191 1.32 11.72 11.39
CA ALA A 191 0.95 11.16 12.68
C ALA A 191 1.81 11.73 13.82
N GLU A 192 3.14 11.86 13.61
CA GLU A 192 4.03 12.50 14.60
C GLU A 192 3.59 13.95 14.89
N GLU A 193 3.27 14.72 13.84
CA GLU A 193 2.83 16.12 13.98
C GLU A 193 1.49 16.25 14.72
N ARG A 194 0.61 15.24 14.60
CA ARG A 194 -0.70 15.18 15.29
C ARG A 194 -0.64 14.52 16.68
N GLY A 195 0.47 13.88 17.03
CA GLY A 195 0.57 13.07 18.26
C GLY A 195 -0.27 11.78 18.18
N GLU A 196 -0.48 11.23 16.96
CA GLU A 196 -1.26 10.04 16.69
C GLU A 196 -0.35 8.84 16.39
N LEU A 197 -0.93 7.63 16.39
CA LEU A 197 -0.25 6.42 15.92
C LEU A 197 -0.38 6.28 14.40
N SER A 198 0.64 5.66 13.79
CA SER A 198 0.63 5.31 12.38
C SER A 198 1.06 3.86 12.17
N THR A 199 0.47 3.20 11.16
CA THR A 199 0.95 1.91 10.68
C THR A 199 2.20 2.03 9.81
N ASN A 200 2.56 3.25 9.41
CA ASN A 200 3.59 3.52 8.42
C ASN A 200 5.01 3.28 8.94
N HIS A 201 5.92 3.03 8.00
CA HIS A 201 7.35 3.03 8.26
C HIS A 201 7.83 4.45 8.58
N PRO A 202 8.77 4.65 9.54
CA PRO A 202 9.31 5.98 9.87
C PRO A 202 9.86 6.77 8.68
N GLY A 203 10.21 6.07 7.60
CA GLY A 203 10.62 6.68 6.35
C GLY A 203 9.51 7.33 5.52
N ALA A 204 8.22 7.19 5.85
CA ALA A 204 7.11 7.79 5.10
C ALA A 204 6.88 9.26 5.53
N THR A 205 7.71 10.15 5.04
CA THR A 205 7.85 11.55 5.48
C THR A 205 7.55 12.59 4.39
N GLY A 206 7.31 12.16 3.12
CA GLY A 206 6.82 13.01 2.03
C GLY A 206 7.85 13.94 1.38
N GLU A 207 9.15 13.79 1.66
CA GLU A 207 10.19 14.67 1.10
C GLU A 207 10.25 14.65 -0.42
N THR A 208 10.09 13.46 -1.03
CA THR A 208 10.15 13.30 -2.49
C THR A 208 8.99 14.02 -3.17
N THR A 209 7.79 13.97 -2.59
CA THR A 209 6.64 14.74 -3.08
C THR A 209 6.94 16.24 -3.03
N ARG A 210 7.52 16.76 -1.94
CA ARG A 210 7.89 18.17 -1.81
C ARG A 210 8.90 18.58 -2.90
N ILE A 211 9.93 17.77 -3.15
CA ILE A 211 10.92 18.03 -4.20
C ILE A 211 10.25 18.11 -5.57
N ALA A 212 9.34 17.20 -5.90
CA ALA A 212 8.61 17.23 -7.16
C ALA A 212 7.74 18.49 -7.31
N LEU A 213 7.08 18.94 -6.24
CA LEU A 213 6.29 20.17 -6.23
C LEU A 213 7.16 21.43 -6.42
N GLU A 214 8.32 21.47 -5.79
CA GLU A 214 9.31 22.56 -5.97
C GLU A 214 9.83 22.66 -7.41
N LEU A 215 9.85 21.54 -8.15
CA LEU A 215 10.16 21.50 -9.57
C LEU A 215 8.97 21.91 -10.46
N GLY A 216 7.78 22.08 -9.90
CA GLY A 216 6.57 22.47 -10.61
C GLY A 216 5.68 21.32 -11.05
N ALA A 217 5.88 20.09 -10.53
CA ALA A 217 4.92 19.01 -10.72
C ALA A 217 3.60 19.34 -10.04
N GLU A 218 2.48 18.96 -10.66
CA GLU A 218 1.17 19.12 -10.06
C GLU A 218 0.83 17.96 -9.11
N ALA A 219 0.05 18.26 -8.08
CA ALA A 219 -0.51 17.26 -7.17
C ALA A 219 -1.99 17.52 -6.90
N ARG A 220 -2.68 16.49 -6.43
CA ARG A 220 -4.08 16.56 -6.05
C ARG A 220 -4.33 15.87 -4.72
N ASP A 221 -5.36 16.29 -4.02
CA ASP A 221 -5.92 15.65 -2.82
C ASP A 221 -4.88 15.33 -1.73
N LEU A 222 -3.83 16.13 -1.57
CA LEU A 222 -2.77 15.88 -0.59
C LEU A 222 -3.27 15.89 0.87
N ASP A 223 -4.42 16.50 1.14
CA ASP A 223 -5.10 16.50 2.42
C ASP A 223 -5.91 15.22 2.70
N ALA A 224 -6.12 14.38 1.67
CA ALA A 224 -6.91 13.16 1.78
C ALA A 224 -6.10 12.02 2.42
N LEU A 225 -6.07 12.00 3.74
CA LEU A 225 -5.43 10.95 4.53
C LEU A 225 -6.45 9.91 4.97
N GLN A 226 -6.08 8.64 4.95
CA GLN A 226 -6.95 7.53 5.33
C GLN A 226 -6.50 6.92 6.65
N TYR A 227 -7.45 6.76 7.56
CA TYR A 227 -7.28 5.93 8.74
C TYR A 227 -7.52 4.45 8.41
N HIS A 228 -6.77 3.58 9.07
CA HIS A 228 -7.08 2.16 9.15
C HIS A 228 -7.91 1.91 10.40
N PRO A 229 -9.16 1.44 10.29
CA PRO A 229 -10.04 1.30 11.46
C PRO A 229 -9.52 0.29 12.49
N ASN A 230 -8.76 -0.72 12.05
CA ASN A 230 -8.25 -1.77 12.90
C ASN A 230 -6.77 -1.58 13.27
N GLY A 231 -6.43 -0.45 13.87
CA GLY A 231 -5.14 -0.28 14.54
C GLY A 231 -5.12 -1.05 15.86
N GLY A 232 -4.09 -1.85 16.12
CA GLY A 232 -3.92 -2.49 17.41
C GLY A 232 -3.76 -1.45 18.51
N ALA A 233 -4.63 -1.50 19.53
CA ALA A 233 -4.58 -0.59 20.66
C ALA A 233 -3.91 -1.21 21.90
N TRP A 234 -3.98 -2.55 22.03
CA TRP A 234 -3.40 -3.33 23.12
C TRP A 234 -3.06 -4.75 22.64
N PRO A 235 -2.03 -5.44 23.21
CA PRO A 235 -1.06 -4.98 24.20
C PRO A 235 -0.10 -3.92 23.65
N GLU A 236 0.77 -3.32 24.49
CA GLU A 236 1.70 -2.26 24.11
C GLU A 236 2.53 -2.63 22.86
N THR A 237 2.98 -3.89 22.78
CA THR A 237 3.72 -4.42 21.61
C THR A 237 2.91 -4.46 20.31
N MET A 238 1.60 -4.25 20.38
CA MET A 238 0.69 -4.22 19.25
C MET A 238 0.15 -2.82 18.95
N GLN A 239 0.61 -1.79 19.67
CA GLN A 239 0.21 -0.41 19.40
C GLN A 239 0.62 0.02 17.99
N GLY A 240 -0.33 0.55 17.22
CA GLY A 240 -0.13 0.93 15.83
C GLY A 240 0.06 -0.25 14.86
N TYR A 241 -0.06 -1.50 15.33
CA TYR A 241 -0.07 -2.65 14.44
C TYR A 241 -1.32 -2.63 13.56
N SER A 242 -1.14 -2.82 12.26
CA SER A 242 -2.27 -2.97 11.34
C SER A 242 -2.86 -4.36 11.50
N ILE A 243 -3.95 -4.50 12.26
CA ILE A 243 -4.72 -5.75 12.29
C ILE A 243 -5.32 -5.93 10.88
N PRO A 244 -5.11 -7.09 10.21
CA PRO A 244 -5.59 -7.28 8.85
C PRO A 244 -7.08 -6.99 8.73
N GLU A 245 -7.49 -6.20 7.72
CA GLU A 245 -8.91 -5.93 7.48
C GLU A 245 -9.70 -7.22 7.19
N THR A 246 -9.03 -8.22 6.67
CA THR A 246 -9.59 -9.54 6.41
C THR A 246 -10.09 -10.27 7.66
N THR A 247 -9.69 -9.86 8.88
CA THR A 247 -10.35 -10.32 10.12
C THR A 247 -11.86 -10.11 10.04
N ARG A 248 -12.29 -8.94 9.58
CA ARG A 248 -13.71 -8.61 9.41
C ARG A 248 -14.34 -9.36 8.23
N ALA A 249 -13.59 -9.61 7.17
CA ALA A 249 -14.05 -10.43 6.04
C ALA A 249 -14.29 -11.90 6.43
N TYR A 250 -13.57 -12.40 7.45
CA TYR A 250 -13.73 -13.75 7.98
C TYR A 250 -14.69 -13.83 9.18
N GLY A 251 -15.37 -12.74 9.54
CA GLY A 251 -16.46 -12.77 10.51
C GLY A 251 -16.24 -11.98 11.79
N ALA A 252 -15.08 -11.35 11.99
CA ALA A 252 -14.92 -10.44 13.12
C ALA A 252 -15.83 -9.21 12.98
N VAL A 253 -16.36 -8.72 14.09
CA VAL A 253 -17.21 -7.53 14.14
C VAL A 253 -16.70 -6.52 15.15
N LEU A 254 -17.04 -5.25 14.94
CA LEU A 254 -16.75 -4.16 15.87
C LEU A 254 -17.91 -4.04 16.87
N VAL A 255 -17.58 -4.06 18.15
CA VAL A 255 -18.57 -3.89 19.22
C VAL A 255 -18.11 -2.84 20.24
N ASN A 256 -19.08 -2.15 20.82
CA ASN A 256 -18.87 -1.13 21.84
C ASN A 256 -18.69 -1.74 23.26
N ALA A 257 -18.65 -0.88 24.28
CA ALA A 257 -18.54 -1.29 25.69
C ALA A 257 -19.71 -2.17 26.16
N ASP A 258 -20.91 -1.97 25.60
CA ASP A 258 -22.10 -2.73 25.92
C ASP A 258 -22.19 -4.06 25.16
N GLY A 259 -21.24 -4.32 24.25
CA GLY A 259 -21.20 -5.51 23.40
C GLY A 259 -22.10 -5.43 22.16
N GLU A 260 -22.58 -4.25 21.82
CA GLU A 260 -23.44 -3.99 20.65
C GLU A 260 -22.61 -3.70 19.41
N GLU A 261 -23.01 -4.26 18.27
CA GLU A 261 -22.48 -3.90 16.96
C GLU A 261 -22.99 -2.51 16.58
N PHE A 262 -22.10 -1.57 16.32
CA PHE A 262 -22.47 -0.17 16.10
C PHE A 262 -22.30 0.29 14.63
N CYS A 263 -21.73 -0.54 13.76
CA CYS A 263 -21.59 -0.23 12.34
C CYS A 263 -21.53 -1.50 11.48
N ASP A 264 -21.72 -1.35 10.16
CA ASP A 264 -21.36 -2.40 9.20
C ASP A 264 -19.84 -2.59 9.20
N SER A 265 -19.39 -3.68 9.80
CA SER A 265 -17.95 -4.00 9.88
C SER A 265 -17.28 -4.23 8.51
N LEU A 266 -18.03 -4.43 7.42
CA LEU A 266 -17.55 -4.52 6.05
C LEU A 266 -17.78 -3.23 5.24
N GLY A 267 -18.12 -2.13 5.90
CA GLY A 267 -18.23 -0.81 5.30
C GLY A 267 -16.87 -0.26 4.81
N PRO A 268 -16.87 0.83 4.03
CA PRO A 268 -15.66 1.56 3.64
C PRO A 268 -14.86 2.03 4.86
N ARG A 269 -13.54 2.14 4.72
CA ARG A 269 -12.62 2.44 5.85
C ARG A 269 -12.91 3.74 6.57
N ASP A 270 -13.21 4.78 5.84
CA ASP A 270 -13.54 6.09 6.38
C ASP A 270 -14.84 6.05 7.19
N VAL A 271 -15.88 5.38 6.68
CA VAL A 271 -17.15 5.17 7.37
C VAL A 271 -16.95 4.39 8.68
N VAL A 272 -16.20 3.28 8.62
CA VAL A 272 -15.93 2.46 9.81
C VAL A 272 -15.05 3.21 10.82
N SER A 273 -14.03 3.94 10.36
CA SER A 273 -13.19 4.74 11.26
C SER A 273 -13.98 5.86 11.93
N GLN A 274 -14.85 6.55 11.17
CA GLN A 274 -15.70 7.59 11.73
C GLN A 274 -16.68 7.02 12.76
N ALA A 275 -17.29 5.87 12.49
CA ALA A 275 -18.16 5.21 13.45
C ALA A 275 -17.45 4.86 14.76
N ILE A 276 -16.18 4.44 14.71
CA ILE A 276 -15.38 4.22 15.93
C ILE A 276 -15.13 5.52 16.69
N PHE A 277 -14.76 6.61 15.99
CA PHE A 277 -14.57 7.91 16.62
C PHE A 277 -15.85 8.41 17.29
N ASP A 278 -16.99 8.27 16.62
CA ASP A 278 -18.29 8.71 17.13
C ASP A 278 -18.72 7.89 18.36
N GLU A 279 -18.46 6.57 18.36
CA GLU A 279 -18.78 5.67 19.45
C GLU A 279 -17.98 6.00 20.71
N VAL A 280 -16.67 6.26 20.54
CA VAL A 280 -15.80 6.71 21.63
C VAL A 280 -16.18 8.09 22.15
N ALA A 281 -16.47 9.05 21.25
CA ALA A 281 -16.89 10.40 21.64
C ALA A 281 -18.24 10.40 22.39
N ALA A 282 -19.11 9.44 22.09
CA ALA A 282 -20.39 9.24 22.80
C ALA A 282 -20.24 8.53 24.16
N GLY A 283 -19.02 8.18 24.57
CA GLY A 283 -18.76 7.48 25.83
C GLY A 283 -19.12 6.01 25.83
N ARG A 284 -19.34 5.40 24.67
CA ARG A 284 -19.62 3.95 24.53
C ARG A 284 -18.40 3.15 24.06
N GLY A 285 -17.24 3.81 23.93
CA GLY A 285 -15.98 3.13 23.76
C GLY A 285 -15.50 2.42 25.03
N VAL A 286 -14.37 1.75 24.92
CA VAL A 286 -13.66 1.15 26.06
C VAL A 286 -12.29 1.81 26.20
N GLU A 287 -11.67 1.67 27.35
CA GLU A 287 -10.30 2.11 27.58
C GLU A 287 -9.34 0.92 27.55
N THR A 288 -8.16 1.14 26.97
CA THR A 288 -7.05 0.20 27.12
C THR A 288 -6.52 0.22 28.57
N PRO A 289 -5.78 -0.80 29.03
CA PRO A 289 -5.20 -0.79 30.38
C PRO A 289 -4.29 0.41 30.69
N ASP A 290 -3.77 1.11 29.67
CA ASP A 290 -2.99 2.34 29.80
C ASP A 290 -3.82 3.62 29.56
N GLY A 291 -5.17 3.51 29.55
CA GLY A 291 -6.10 4.65 29.55
C GLY A 291 -6.34 5.30 28.18
N ARG A 292 -6.00 4.64 27.08
CA ARG A 292 -6.28 5.15 25.72
C ARG A 292 -7.65 4.69 25.23
N PRO A 293 -8.31 5.48 24.36
CA PRO A 293 -9.60 5.11 23.79
C PRO A 293 -9.47 3.90 22.85
N ALA A 294 -10.48 3.03 22.87
CA ALA A 294 -10.59 1.87 22.00
C ALA A 294 -12.04 1.41 21.84
N VAL A 295 -12.24 0.47 20.94
CA VAL A 295 -13.43 -0.38 20.85
C VAL A 295 -12.99 -1.84 20.78
N TRP A 296 -13.93 -2.78 20.91
CA TRP A 296 -13.64 -4.18 20.75
C TRP A 296 -13.73 -4.61 19.28
N LEU A 297 -12.76 -5.37 18.80
CA LEU A 297 -12.83 -6.20 17.61
C LEU A 297 -13.06 -7.65 18.06
N ASP A 298 -14.26 -8.17 17.87
CA ASP A 298 -14.62 -9.53 18.27
C ASP A 298 -14.15 -10.54 17.22
N THR A 299 -12.93 -10.99 17.36
CA THR A 299 -12.28 -11.98 16.51
C THR A 299 -12.64 -13.42 16.90
N THR A 300 -13.31 -13.64 18.03
CA THR A 300 -13.74 -14.97 18.49
C THR A 300 -14.81 -15.59 17.58
N ARG A 301 -15.43 -14.78 16.72
CA ARG A 301 -16.41 -15.20 15.73
C ARG A 301 -15.80 -15.77 14.44
N ILE A 302 -14.49 -15.63 14.25
CA ILE A 302 -13.81 -16.16 13.07
C ILE A 302 -13.69 -17.68 13.20
N PRO A 303 -14.13 -18.48 12.20
CA PRO A 303 -13.88 -19.91 12.22
C PRO A 303 -12.38 -20.22 12.33
N GLU A 304 -12.00 -21.12 13.24
CA GLU A 304 -10.58 -21.44 13.52
C GLU A 304 -9.80 -21.80 12.25
N ARG A 305 -10.40 -22.61 11.37
CA ARG A 305 -9.79 -22.98 10.08
C ARG A 305 -9.47 -21.76 9.22
N ASP A 306 -10.39 -20.78 9.15
CA ASP A 306 -10.18 -19.56 8.35
C ASP A 306 -9.12 -18.66 8.97
N ALA A 307 -9.10 -18.55 10.29
CA ALA A 307 -8.11 -17.79 11.02
C ALA A 307 -6.69 -18.38 10.84
N GLU A 308 -6.53 -19.70 10.95
CA GLU A 308 -5.24 -20.37 10.80
C GLU A 308 -4.70 -20.30 9.36
N LEU A 309 -5.57 -20.39 8.34
CA LEU A 309 -5.17 -20.30 6.94
C LEU A 309 -4.86 -18.87 6.50
N SER A 310 -5.65 -17.89 6.98
CA SER A 310 -5.64 -16.54 6.39
C SER A 310 -5.03 -15.48 7.31
N LEU A 311 -4.84 -15.76 8.62
CA LEU A 311 -4.37 -14.80 9.61
C LEU A 311 -3.24 -15.36 10.52
N PRO A 312 -2.38 -16.29 10.05
CA PRO A 312 -1.43 -17.01 10.92
C PRO A 312 -0.38 -16.07 11.55
N TYR A 313 -0.01 -14.98 10.86
CA TYR A 313 0.95 -14.01 11.38
C TYR A 313 0.34 -13.16 12.49
N MET A 314 -0.90 -12.67 12.30
CA MET A 314 -1.64 -11.93 13.33
C MET A 314 -1.84 -12.78 14.58
N LEU A 315 -2.33 -14.03 14.44
CA LEU A 315 -2.51 -14.95 15.56
C LEU A 315 -1.21 -15.11 16.36
N ARG A 316 -0.09 -15.40 15.66
CA ARG A 316 1.21 -15.56 16.30
C ARG A 316 1.65 -14.30 17.05
N ARG A 317 1.43 -13.11 16.45
CA ARG A 317 1.81 -11.84 17.06
C ARG A 317 1.06 -11.56 18.35
N TYR A 318 -0.26 -11.72 18.34
CA TYR A 318 -1.10 -11.50 19.52
C TYR A 318 -0.84 -12.55 20.61
N ARG A 319 -0.70 -13.84 20.23
CA ARG A 319 -0.35 -14.91 21.18
C ARG A 319 1.02 -14.68 21.84
N ALA A 320 1.99 -14.15 21.11
CA ALA A 320 3.28 -13.72 21.69
C ALA A 320 3.15 -12.54 22.67
N GLY A 321 2.13 -11.71 22.51
CA GLY A 321 1.74 -10.64 23.45
C GLY A 321 0.82 -11.07 24.57
N GLY A 322 0.53 -12.39 24.68
CA GLY A 322 -0.30 -12.97 25.75
C GLY A 322 -1.81 -12.94 25.51
N ILE A 323 -2.26 -12.60 24.29
CA ILE A 323 -3.68 -12.57 23.91
C ILE A 323 -3.94 -13.62 22.81
N ASP A 324 -4.92 -14.49 23.02
CA ASP A 324 -5.38 -15.39 21.95
C ASP A 324 -6.61 -14.79 21.23
N PRO A 325 -6.46 -14.34 19.97
CA PRO A 325 -7.57 -13.74 19.22
C PRO A 325 -8.78 -14.65 18.99
N LEU A 326 -8.63 -15.98 19.13
CA LEU A 326 -9.73 -16.92 18.99
C LEU A 326 -10.48 -17.17 20.31
N ALA A 327 -9.91 -16.74 21.45
CA ALA A 327 -10.50 -16.91 22.78
C ALA A 327 -11.00 -15.60 23.38
N GLU A 328 -10.46 -14.46 22.96
CA GLU A 328 -10.80 -13.14 23.53
C GLU A 328 -10.80 -12.05 22.46
N LYS A 329 -11.57 -10.99 22.72
CA LYS A 329 -11.69 -9.83 21.81
C LYS A 329 -10.41 -9.01 21.83
N LEU A 330 -10.10 -8.34 20.71
CA LEU A 330 -8.97 -7.42 20.59
C LEU A 330 -9.40 -5.97 20.81
N LEU A 331 -8.54 -5.19 21.44
CA LEU A 331 -8.71 -3.73 21.52
C LEU A 331 -8.16 -3.09 20.26
N THR A 332 -8.98 -2.27 19.60
CA THR A 332 -8.65 -1.58 18.34
C THR A 332 -9.07 -0.13 18.36
N TYR A 333 -8.33 0.71 17.63
CA TYR A 333 -8.63 2.13 17.40
C TYR A 333 -8.09 2.56 16.03
N PRO A 334 -8.74 3.53 15.33
CA PRO A 334 -8.24 3.99 14.04
C PRO A 334 -6.85 4.61 14.13
N VAL A 335 -5.99 4.27 13.15
CA VAL A 335 -4.61 4.77 13.06
C VAL A 335 -4.34 5.33 11.67
N LEU A 336 -3.52 6.38 11.56
CA LEU A 336 -3.12 6.93 10.25
C LEU A 336 -2.38 5.88 9.43
N HIS A 337 -2.81 5.72 8.18
CA HIS A 337 -2.42 4.55 7.39
C HIS A 337 -1.96 4.85 5.96
N TYR A 338 -2.65 5.71 5.22
CA TYR A 338 -2.41 5.90 3.79
C TYR A 338 -2.73 7.32 3.34
N GLN A 339 -1.90 7.85 2.44
CA GLN A 339 -2.17 9.10 1.73
C GLN A 339 -2.84 8.76 0.39
N ASN A 340 -4.10 9.18 0.20
CA ASN A 340 -4.86 8.88 -1.02
C ASN A 340 -4.46 9.78 -2.19
N GLY A 341 -4.12 11.05 -1.92
CA GLY A 341 -3.66 12.01 -2.90
C GLY A 341 -2.16 11.91 -3.15
N GLY A 342 -1.68 12.61 -4.17
CA GLY A 342 -0.28 12.60 -4.58
C GLY A 342 -0.07 13.37 -5.88
N LEU A 343 1.06 13.14 -6.54
CA LEU A 343 1.41 13.72 -7.82
C LEU A 343 0.38 13.32 -8.90
N VAL A 344 -0.03 14.28 -9.71
CA VAL A 344 -0.89 14.02 -10.87
C VAL A 344 -0.10 13.21 -11.90
N ILE A 345 -0.69 12.12 -12.36
CA ILE A 345 -0.10 11.23 -13.37
C ILE A 345 -1.08 10.98 -14.52
N ASP A 346 -0.54 10.63 -15.66
CA ASP A 346 -1.31 10.07 -16.76
C ASP A 346 -1.41 8.52 -16.68
N THR A 347 -1.98 7.91 -17.71
CA THR A 347 -2.14 6.45 -17.77
C THR A 347 -0.83 5.67 -17.90
N ASP A 348 0.25 6.30 -18.29
CA ASP A 348 1.60 5.72 -18.35
C ASP A 348 2.45 6.08 -17.12
N ALA A 349 1.80 6.67 -16.10
CA ALA A 349 2.39 7.13 -14.85
C ALA A 349 3.35 8.32 -15.01
N GLU A 350 3.34 9.04 -16.14
CA GLU A 350 4.12 10.26 -16.30
C GLU A 350 3.45 11.41 -15.54
N THR A 351 4.24 12.20 -14.82
CA THR A 351 3.75 13.39 -14.13
C THR A 351 3.52 14.53 -15.13
N THR A 352 3.13 15.70 -14.65
CA THR A 352 3.05 16.91 -15.48
C THR A 352 4.43 17.42 -15.95
N LEU A 353 5.51 16.82 -15.45
CA LEU A 353 6.89 17.12 -15.88
C LEU A 353 7.41 15.99 -16.76
N GLU A 354 7.79 16.34 -17.98
CA GLU A 354 8.28 15.40 -18.98
C GLU A 354 9.48 14.57 -18.50
N GLY A 355 9.41 13.22 -18.65
CA GLY A 355 10.44 12.28 -18.21
C GLY A 355 10.53 12.09 -16.69
N LEU A 356 9.58 12.63 -15.94
CA LEU A 356 9.39 12.37 -14.51
C LEU A 356 8.11 11.58 -14.31
N TYR A 357 8.25 10.38 -13.78
CA TYR A 357 7.15 9.44 -13.52
C TYR A 357 6.89 9.31 -12.02
N ALA A 358 5.68 8.92 -11.64
CA ALA A 358 5.35 8.62 -10.24
C ALA A 358 4.44 7.38 -10.15
N CYS A 359 4.68 6.50 -9.18
CA CYS A 359 3.88 5.28 -9.01
C CYS A 359 3.79 4.84 -7.54
N GLY A 360 2.66 4.22 -7.17
CA GLY A 360 2.30 3.86 -5.80
C GLY A 360 1.85 5.08 -4.99
N GLU A 361 1.93 5.03 -3.66
CA GLU A 361 1.33 6.00 -2.75
C GLU A 361 1.79 7.48 -2.94
N ILE A 362 2.84 7.73 -3.71
CA ILE A 362 3.25 9.09 -4.11
C ILE A 362 2.39 9.68 -5.23
N ALA A 363 1.72 8.83 -6.00
CA ALA A 363 0.83 9.22 -7.10
C ALA A 363 -0.60 9.45 -6.60
N GLY A 364 -1.29 10.42 -7.19
CA GLY A 364 -2.67 10.75 -6.88
C GLY A 364 -3.61 10.49 -8.06
N GLY A 365 -4.89 10.35 -7.75
CA GLY A 365 -5.96 10.21 -8.74
C GLY A 365 -6.57 8.82 -8.82
N THR A 366 -5.78 7.76 -8.75
CA THR A 366 -6.26 6.37 -8.86
C THR A 366 -7.28 6.01 -7.79
N HIS A 367 -7.09 6.52 -6.58
CA HIS A 367 -7.95 6.21 -5.42
C HIS A 367 -8.89 7.34 -5.02
N GLY A 368 -8.82 8.48 -5.71
CA GLY A 368 -9.54 9.67 -5.28
C GLY A 368 -9.24 10.02 -3.81
N ARG A 369 -10.26 10.38 -3.04
CA ARG A 369 -10.10 10.80 -1.64
C ARG A 369 -10.23 9.65 -0.63
N ASN A 370 -10.64 8.44 -1.06
CA ASN A 370 -10.76 7.27 -0.17
C ASN A 370 -10.47 5.97 -0.92
N ARG A 371 -9.39 5.30 -0.54
CA ARG A 371 -8.88 4.09 -1.19
C ARG A 371 -9.59 2.83 -0.69
N MET A 372 -10.01 1.98 -1.62
CA MET A 372 -10.45 0.63 -1.33
C MET A 372 -9.27 -0.28 -0.94
N MET A 373 -9.45 -1.12 0.08
CA MET A 373 -8.43 -2.06 0.56
C MET A 373 -7.99 -3.02 -0.57
N GLY A 374 -6.69 -3.35 -0.60
CA GLY A 374 -6.08 -4.24 -1.61
C GLY A 374 -5.65 -3.53 -2.89
N ASN A 375 -6.22 -2.36 -3.21
CA ASN A 375 -5.86 -1.61 -4.43
C ASN A 375 -4.52 -0.88 -4.33
N SER A 376 -3.98 -0.60 -3.13
CA SER A 376 -2.65 0.01 -3.02
C SER A 376 -1.52 -0.90 -3.52
N LEU A 377 -1.56 -2.20 -3.19
CA LEU A 377 -0.59 -3.15 -3.73
C LEU A 377 -0.80 -3.36 -5.23
N LEU A 378 -2.06 -3.37 -5.69
CA LEU A 378 -2.37 -3.46 -7.12
C LEU A 378 -1.82 -2.26 -7.89
N GLU A 379 -2.07 -1.04 -7.38
CA GLU A 379 -1.52 0.19 -7.95
C GLU A 379 0.01 0.16 -8.02
N CYS A 380 0.68 -0.26 -6.94
CA CYS A 380 2.12 -0.41 -6.92
C CYS A 380 2.62 -1.29 -8.06
N VAL A 381 1.93 -2.40 -8.35
CA VAL A 381 2.35 -3.34 -9.40
C VAL A 381 1.96 -2.84 -10.79
N VAL A 382 0.72 -2.41 -10.99
CA VAL A 382 0.23 -1.96 -12.30
C VAL A 382 0.97 -0.71 -12.76
N PHE A 383 0.92 0.37 -11.98
CA PHE A 383 1.56 1.63 -12.35
C PHE A 383 3.08 1.60 -12.21
N GLY A 384 3.64 0.77 -11.32
CA GLY A 384 5.08 0.52 -11.30
C GLY A 384 5.57 -0.10 -12.61
N ARG A 385 4.90 -1.13 -13.12
CA ARG A 385 5.21 -1.75 -14.42
C ARG A 385 5.06 -0.78 -15.58
N ARG A 386 4.02 0.05 -15.58
CA ARG A 386 3.78 1.06 -16.62
C ARG A 386 4.88 2.13 -16.60
N ALA A 387 5.14 2.72 -15.43
CA ALA A 387 6.19 3.72 -15.24
C ALA A 387 7.56 3.21 -15.72
N GLY A 388 7.94 1.99 -15.32
CA GLY A 388 9.21 1.39 -15.73
C GLY A 388 9.32 1.20 -17.24
N ARG A 389 8.27 0.68 -17.89
CA ARG A 389 8.25 0.52 -19.36
C ARG A 389 8.26 1.84 -20.10
N ALA A 390 7.43 2.80 -19.68
CA ALA A 390 7.34 4.11 -20.30
C ALA A 390 8.65 4.91 -20.13
N ALA A 391 9.24 4.86 -18.95
CA ALA A 391 10.54 5.50 -18.68
C ALA A 391 11.66 4.91 -19.56
N ALA A 392 11.72 3.59 -19.72
CA ALA A 392 12.70 2.93 -20.58
C ALA A 392 12.48 3.22 -22.07
N ALA A 393 11.25 3.36 -22.53
CA ALA A 393 10.92 3.60 -23.94
C ALA A 393 11.31 4.99 -24.45
N ARG A 394 11.73 5.90 -23.55
CA ARG A 394 12.22 7.25 -23.93
C ARG A 394 13.68 7.28 -24.38
N HIS A 395 14.36 6.15 -24.35
CA HIS A 395 15.75 5.96 -24.74
C HIS A 395 15.89 4.94 -25.85
#